data_2193ab79b33a1c061141bccf12f551a4
#
_entry.id   2193ab79b33a1c061141bccf12f551a4
#
_cell.length_a   1.000
_cell.length_b   1.000
_cell.length_c   1.000
_cell.angle_alpha   90.00
_cell.angle_beta   90.00
_cell.angle_gamma   90.00
#
_symmetry.space_group_name_H-M   'P 1'
#
loop_
_entity.id
_entity.type
_entity.pdbx_description
1 polymer ?
#
loop_
_entity_poly.entity_id
_entity_poly.type
_entity_poly.pdbx_seq_one_letter_code
_entity_poly.pdbx_strand_id
1 'polypeptide(L)'
;MIFSLRVRSLASCREASVGSGAEKKGEAKNVDVRFRRCTGVTIAALGWLVLLGWGTPGWAAQAAVRIGIVDVQEVLLKSQKGQAVKQRLDQERAARQKDLDEKQQEVMKLQAELEKQAPLLSEQAKREKSEAIQRKTRDVVRVGEDANRDFEKRVREAEVEIGREIVGVVQEYGKDQGYTIILERGMVVFGAPAVDITAEVIKRYDSKQK
;
A
#
# COMPACT_ATOMS: atom_id res chain seq x y z
N MET A 1 34.83 -24.66 9.09
CA MET A 1 33.96 -25.64 9.74
C MET A 1 32.60 -25.54 9.06
N ILE A 2 32.31 -26.59 8.38
CA ILE A 2 31.21 -26.84 7.43
C ILE A 2 29.98 -27.24 8.24
N PHE A 3 28.82 -26.60 8.02
CA PHE A 3 27.54 -27.19 8.39
C PHE A 3 26.57 -27.07 7.21
N SER A 4 26.55 -28.15 6.43
CA SER A 4 25.59 -28.45 5.39
C SER A 4 24.39 -29.12 6.06
N LEU A 5 23.21 -28.56 5.93
CA LEU A 5 21.94 -29.23 6.29
C LEU A 5 21.07 -29.34 5.05
N ARG A 6 21.12 -30.53 4.53
CA ARG A 6 20.36 -31.13 3.44
C ARG A 6 18.96 -31.46 3.96
N VAL A 7 17.92 -30.83 3.45
CA VAL A 7 16.54 -31.27 3.67
C VAL A 7 16.06 -32.02 2.45
N ARG A 8 15.75 -33.27 2.68
CA ARG A 8 15.25 -34.26 1.72
C ARG A 8 13.78 -33.99 1.39
N SER A 9 13.53 -34.07 0.11
CA SER A 9 12.28 -34.38 -0.56
C SER A 9 11.58 -35.61 0.04
N LEU A 10 10.27 -35.46 0.24
CA LEU A 10 9.35 -36.61 0.30
C LEU A 10 8.12 -36.25 -0.54
N ALA A 11 8.21 -36.68 -1.79
CA ALA A 11 7.05 -36.95 -2.62
C ALA A 11 6.46 -38.28 -2.18
N SER A 12 5.16 -38.35 -1.95
CA SER A 12 4.42 -39.59 -1.93
C SER A 12 3.05 -39.37 -2.53
N CYS A 13 2.91 -39.96 -3.69
CA CYS A 13 1.69 -40.25 -4.41
C CYS A 13 0.71 -41.01 -3.54
N ARG A 14 -0.56 -40.73 -3.70
CA ARG A 14 -1.57 -41.79 -3.68
C ARG A 14 -2.75 -41.41 -4.58
N GLU A 15 -2.74 -42.02 -5.75
CA GLU A 15 -3.92 -42.26 -6.57
C GLU A 15 -4.76 -43.39 -5.91
N ALA A 16 -6.06 -43.17 -5.90
CA ALA A 16 -7.06 -44.26 -5.84
C ALA A 16 -8.36 -43.61 -6.32
N SER A 17 -8.81 -44.02 -7.38
CA SER A 17 -9.53 -45.20 -7.85
C SER A 17 -10.96 -44.80 -8.25
N VAL A 18 -11.18 -44.92 -9.50
CA VAL A 18 -12.39 -45.00 -10.31
C VAL A 18 -13.45 -45.86 -9.64
N GLY A 19 -14.70 -45.36 -9.57
CA GLY A 19 -15.91 -46.10 -9.23
C GLY A 19 -17.01 -45.77 -10.20
N SER A 20 -17.10 -46.57 -11.24
CA SER A 20 -18.20 -46.68 -12.20
C SER A 20 -19.45 -47.21 -11.52
N GLY A 21 -20.61 -46.63 -11.77
CA GLY A 21 -21.89 -47.13 -11.25
C GLY A 21 -23.10 -46.48 -11.92
N ALA A 22 -23.42 -47.04 -13.08
CA ALA A 22 -24.75 -47.44 -13.58
C ALA A 22 -25.94 -46.45 -13.46
N GLU A 23 -26.27 -45.89 -14.55
CA GLU A 23 -27.56 -45.82 -15.28
C GLU A 23 -28.74 -46.56 -14.63
N LYS A 24 -29.78 -45.81 -14.21
CA LYS A 24 -31.16 -46.28 -14.16
C LYS A 24 -32.11 -45.28 -14.74
N LYS A 25 -32.59 -45.71 -15.91
CA LYS A 25 -33.69 -45.22 -16.70
C LYS A 25 -35.01 -45.52 -15.94
N GLY A 26 -35.83 -44.52 -15.71
CA GLY A 26 -37.19 -44.59 -15.14
C GLY A 26 -38.00 -43.47 -15.69
N GLU A 27 -38.58 -43.70 -16.80
CA GLU A 27 -39.99 -43.94 -17.11
C GLU A 27 -40.94 -42.82 -16.69
N ALA A 28 -41.27 -42.01 -17.69
CA ALA A 28 -42.27 -40.95 -17.65
C ALA A 28 -43.70 -41.60 -17.51
N LYS A 29 -44.38 -41.33 -16.42
CA LYS A 29 -45.81 -41.57 -16.32
C LYS A 29 -46.56 -40.26 -16.63
N ASN A 30 -47.13 -40.26 -17.81
CA ASN A 30 -48.19 -39.36 -18.23
C ASN A 30 -49.40 -39.55 -17.31
N VAL A 31 -49.76 -38.49 -16.58
CA VAL A 31 -51.03 -38.42 -15.90
C VAL A 31 -51.94 -37.50 -16.70
N ASP A 32 -52.78 -38.16 -17.51
CA ASP A 32 -53.93 -37.52 -18.18
C ASP A 32 -54.93 -37.06 -17.12
N VAL A 33 -55.01 -35.78 -16.87
CA VAL A 33 -56.09 -35.20 -16.08
C VAL A 33 -57.20 -34.80 -17.06
N ARG A 34 -58.16 -35.69 -17.20
CA ARG A 34 -59.43 -35.44 -17.93
C ARG A 34 -60.20 -34.34 -17.23
N PHE A 35 -60.36 -33.24 -17.93
CA PHE A 35 -61.26 -32.14 -17.62
C PHE A 35 -62.71 -32.59 -17.68
N ARG A 36 -63.30 -32.89 -16.51
CA ARG A 36 -64.77 -33.03 -16.40
C ARG A 36 -65.36 -31.68 -16.07
N ARG A 37 -66.01 -31.09 -17.12
CA ARG A 37 -66.95 -30.01 -16.93
C ARG A 37 -68.09 -30.45 -16.03
N CYS A 38 -68.27 -29.75 -14.89
CA CYS A 38 -69.55 -29.75 -14.19
C CYS A 38 -69.93 -28.29 -13.97
N THR A 39 -71.01 -27.97 -14.64
CA THR A 39 -71.83 -26.80 -14.52
C THR A 39 -72.56 -26.76 -13.18
N GLY A 40 -72.66 -25.58 -12.58
CA GLY A 40 -73.54 -25.30 -11.39
C GLY A 40 -73.03 -24.03 -10.72
N VAL A 41 -73.41 -22.93 -11.16
CA VAL A 41 -74.40 -21.92 -10.81
C VAL A 41 -74.50 -21.64 -9.26
N THR A 42 -74.29 -20.34 -8.96
CA THR A 42 -74.69 -19.57 -7.76
C THR A 42 -74.06 -19.92 -6.42
N ILE A 43 -73.19 -19.03 -5.97
CA ILE A 43 -73.35 -18.25 -4.72
C ILE A 43 -72.45 -17.00 -4.86
N ALA A 44 -73.12 -15.91 -5.25
CA ALA A 44 -72.59 -14.56 -5.15
C ALA A 44 -72.63 -14.11 -3.67
N ALA A 45 -71.72 -13.19 -3.34
CA ALA A 45 -71.74 -12.31 -2.17
C ALA A 45 -71.35 -13.00 -0.83
N LEU A 46 -70.11 -12.86 -0.46
CA LEU A 46 -69.58 -12.63 0.89
C LEU A 46 -68.08 -13.01 0.93
N GLY A 47 -67.28 -12.29 0.26
CA GLY A 47 -65.79 -12.56 0.26
C GLY A 47 -64.91 -11.34 0.03
N TRP A 48 -65.46 -10.13 0.17
CA TRP A 48 -64.78 -8.89 -0.24
C TRP A 48 -64.19 -8.10 0.96
N LEU A 49 -63.77 -8.76 2.03
CA LEU A 49 -63.31 -8.05 3.24
C LEU A 49 -62.13 -8.69 3.96
N VAL A 50 -61.26 -9.47 3.29
CA VAL A 50 -60.05 -10.05 3.89
C VAL A 50 -58.78 -9.79 3.05
N LEU A 51 -58.78 -8.80 2.16
CA LEU A 51 -57.62 -8.48 1.31
C LEU A 51 -56.85 -7.21 1.70
N LEU A 52 -56.99 -6.73 2.94
CA LEU A 52 -56.30 -5.51 3.44
C LEU A 52 -55.35 -5.76 4.61
N GLY A 53 -54.68 -6.89 4.70
CA GLY A 53 -53.83 -7.21 5.85
C GLY A 53 -52.51 -7.93 5.57
N TRP A 54 -52.12 -8.12 4.35
CA TRP A 54 -50.78 -8.64 4.10
C TRP A 54 -49.82 -7.44 3.95
N GLY A 55 -49.50 -6.82 5.09
CA GLY A 55 -48.30 -6.00 5.20
C GLY A 55 -47.13 -6.83 4.75
N THR A 56 -46.59 -6.50 3.60
CA THR A 56 -45.28 -7.04 3.16
C THR A 56 -44.31 -6.82 4.31
N PRO A 57 -43.67 -7.88 4.88
CA PRO A 57 -42.58 -7.65 5.80
C PRO A 57 -41.56 -6.85 5.00
N GLY A 58 -41.47 -5.56 5.31
CA GLY A 58 -40.39 -4.72 4.84
C GLY A 58 -39.11 -5.38 5.38
N TRP A 59 -38.47 -6.18 4.54
CA TRP A 59 -37.10 -6.58 4.80
C TRP A 59 -36.35 -5.25 4.80
N ALA A 60 -36.11 -4.74 5.99
CA ALA A 60 -35.13 -3.69 6.20
C ALA A 60 -33.86 -4.20 5.53
N ALA A 61 -33.54 -3.70 4.35
CA ALA A 61 -32.30 -3.99 3.68
C ALA A 61 -31.23 -3.55 4.66
N GLN A 62 -30.67 -4.49 5.40
CA GLN A 62 -29.50 -4.23 6.22
C GLN A 62 -28.46 -3.71 5.25
N ALA A 63 -28.17 -2.42 5.36
CA ALA A 63 -27.10 -1.81 4.56
C ALA A 63 -25.86 -2.65 4.81
N ALA A 64 -25.42 -3.38 3.78
CA ALA A 64 -24.27 -4.24 3.88
C ALA A 64 -23.07 -3.37 4.27
N VAL A 65 -22.48 -3.64 5.43
CA VAL A 65 -21.29 -2.93 5.90
C VAL A 65 -20.18 -3.16 4.90
N ARG A 66 -19.76 -2.12 4.17
CA ARG A 66 -18.66 -2.18 3.22
C ARG A 66 -17.39 -1.73 3.92
N ILE A 67 -16.42 -2.64 4.02
CA ILE A 67 -15.11 -2.38 4.61
C ILE A 67 -14.09 -2.33 3.48
N GLY A 68 -13.24 -1.31 3.47
CA GLY A 68 -12.09 -1.18 2.59
C GLY A 68 -10.78 -1.21 3.38
N ILE A 69 -9.71 -1.65 2.75
CA ILE A 69 -8.34 -1.58 3.27
C ILE A 69 -7.52 -0.77 2.28
N VAL A 70 -6.74 0.18 2.77
CA VAL A 70 -5.83 1.00 1.97
C VAL A 70 -4.43 0.97 2.56
N ASP A 71 -3.43 0.83 1.70
CA ASP A 71 -2.02 0.98 2.05
C ASP A 71 -1.55 2.39 1.67
N VAL A 72 -1.51 3.28 2.67
CA VAL A 72 -1.11 4.68 2.47
C VAL A 72 0.35 4.79 2.02
N GLN A 73 1.22 3.90 2.50
CA GLN A 73 2.63 3.87 2.09
C GLN A 73 2.79 3.46 0.64
N GLU A 74 2.01 2.47 0.20
CA GLU A 74 1.99 2.05 -1.20
C GLU A 74 1.48 3.17 -2.11
N VAL A 75 0.43 3.89 -1.71
CA VAL A 75 -0.08 5.06 -2.45
C VAL A 75 1.00 6.13 -2.57
N LEU A 76 1.68 6.45 -1.47
CA LEU A 76 2.77 7.43 -1.45
C LEU A 76 3.91 7.04 -2.40
N LEU A 77 4.32 5.78 -2.41
CA LEU A 77 5.45 5.32 -3.23
C LEU A 77 5.10 5.16 -4.71
N LYS A 78 3.85 4.77 -5.04
CA LYS A 78 3.45 4.44 -6.42
C LYS A 78 2.75 5.58 -7.15
N SER A 79 2.24 6.59 -6.44
CA SER A 79 1.60 7.75 -7.07
C SER A 79 2.59 8.61 -7.86
N GLN A 80 2.10 9.29 -8.89
CA GLN A 80 2.91 10.19 -9.73
C GLN A 80 3.58 11.29 -8.89
N LYS A 81 2.84 11.91 -7.96
CA LYS A 81 3.38 12.94 -7.07
C LYS A 81 4.44 12.38 -6.13
N GLY A 82 4.19 11.21 -5.52
CA GLY A 82 5.16 10.56 -4.65
C GLY A 82 6.47 10.22 -5.36
N GLN A 83 6.38 9.70 -6.58
CA GLN A 83 7.56 9.44 -7.42
C GLN A 83 8.31 10.71 -7.80
N ALA A 84 7.61 11.79 -8.16
CA ALA A 84 8.22 13.07 -8.48
C ALA A 84 8.96 13.67 -7.27
N VAL A 85 8.34 13.63 -6.08
CA VAL A 85 8.97 14.10 -4.83
C VAL A 85 10.18 13.24 -4.49
N LYS A 86 10.09 11.91 -4.62
CA LYS A 86 11.22 11.02 -4.41
C LYS A 86 12.38 11.36 -5.34
N GLN A 87 12.14 11.51 -6.64
CA GLN A 87 13.19 11.88 -7.59
C GLN A 87 13.86 13.22 -7.22
N ARG A 88 13.09 14.21 -6.82
CA ARG A 88 13.62 15.50 -6.38
C ARG A 88 14.50 15.35 -5.14
N LEU A 89 14.05 14.60 -4.15
CA LEU A 89 14.83 14.35 -2.93
C LEU A 89 16.12 13.57 -3.23
N ASP A 90 16.08 12.58 -4.12
CA ASP A 90 17.26 11.83 -4.56
C ASP A 90 18.27 12.73 -5.28
N GLN A 91 17.81 13.66 -6.13
CA GLN A 91 18.68 14.65 -6.78
C GLN A 91 19.29 15.63 -5.77
N GLU A 92 18.50 16.14 -4.81
CA GLU A 92 19.01 17.01 -3.76
C GLU A 92 20.05 16.31 -2.89
N ARG A 93 19.83 15.03 -2.57
CA ARG A 93 20.80 14.21 -1.83
C ARG A 93 22.09 14.03 -2.60
N ALA A 94 22.00 13.69 -3.90
CA ALA A 94 23.17 13.51 -4.76
C ALA A 94 24.01 14.80 -4.90
N ALA A 95 23.35 15.95 -5.06
CA ALA A 95 24.02 17.25 -5.12
C ALA A 95 24.78 17.56 -3.82
N ARG A 96 24.12 17.36 -2.65
CA ARG A 96 24.75 17.57 -1.34
C ARG A 96 25.91 16.63 -1.07
N GLN A 97 25.76 15.35 -1.48
CA GLN A 97 26.85 14.38 -1.34
C GLN A 97 28.08 14.83 -2.17
N LYS A 98 27.85 15.30 -3.39
CA LYS A 98 28.95 15.83 -4.23
C LYS A 98 29.67 17.00 -3.57
N ASP A 99 28.92 17.96 -3.01
CA ASP A 99 29.50 19.10 -2.29
C ASP A 99 30.34 18.67 -1.07
N LEU A 100 29.87 17.65 -0.35
CA LEU A 100 30.62 17.08 0.78
C LEU A 100 31.89 16.36 0.33
N ASP A 101 31.81 15.57 -0.75
CA ASP A 101 32.94 14.86 -1.30
C ASP A 101 34.01 15.83 -1.80
N GLU A 102 33.64 16.94 -2.45
CA GLU A 102 34.55 18.00 -2.86
C GLU A 102 35.28 18.64 -1.67
N LYS A 103 34.55 18.95 -0.58
CA LYS A 103 35.14 19.47 0.66
C LYS A 103 36.09 18.48 1.35
N GLN A 104 35.73 17.20 1.36
CA GLN A 104 36.59 16.14 1.88
C GLN A 104 37.86 15.99 1.06
N GLN A 105 37.76 16.03 -0.27
CA GLN A 105 38.92 16.01 -1.16
C GLN A 105 39.85 17.21 -0.95
N GLU A 106 39.27 18.40 -0.70
CA GLU A 106 40.07 19.60 -0.36
C GLU A 106 40.89 19.38 0.93
N VAL A 107 40.26 18.83 1.97
CA VAL A 107 40.96 18.49 3.22
C VAL A 107 42.08 17.49 2.98
N MET A 108 41.82 16.41 2.22
CA MET A 108 42.83 15.43 1.90
C MET A 108 44.02 16.04 1.09
N LYS A 109 43.74 16.94 0.14
CA LYS A 109 44.80 17.64 -0.60
C LYS A 109 45.66 18.51 0.32
N LEU A 110 45.06 19.26 1.24
CA LEU A 110 45.79 20.08 2.20
C LEU A 110 46.64 19.24 3.16
N GLN A 111 46.16 18.06 3.57
CA GLN A 111 46.92 17.11 4.37
C GLN A 111 48.18 16.61 3.59
N ALA A 112 47.94 16.17 2.37
CA ALA A 112 49.03 15.70 1.51
C ALA A 112 50.06 16.80 1.17
N GLU A 113 49.63 18.05 0.99
CA GLU A 113 50.50 19.20 0.80
C GLU A 113 51.33 19.49 2.07
N LEU A 114 50.69 19.42 3.24
CA LEU A 114 51.39 19.60 4.50
C LEU A 114 52.49 18.52 4.67
N GLU A 115 52.19 17.26 4.40
CA GLU A 115 53.14 16.15 4.48
C GLU A 115 54.35 16.37 3.53
N LYS A 116 54.08 16.78 2.29
CA LYS A 116 55.14 17.06 1.33
C LYS A 116 56.05 18.24 1.70
N GLN A 117 55.45 19.29 2.30
CA GLN A 117 56.15 20.50 2.68
C GLN A 117 56.76 20.42 4.08
N ALA A 118 56.37 19.44 4.90
CA ALA A 118 56.80 19.29 6.30
C ALA A 118 58.32 19.40 6.50
N PRO A 119 59.20 18.82 5.66
CA PRO A 119 60.64 18.97 5.81
C PRO A 119 61.18 20.40 5.65
N LEU A 120 60.43 21.25 4.93
CA LEU A 120 60.84 22.61 4.59
C LEU A 120 60.20 23.69 5.50
N LEU A 121 59.23 23.32 6.29
CA LEU A 121 58.46 24.27 7.11
C LEU A 121 59.03 24.39 8.52
N SER A 122 58.97 25.59 9.07
CA SER A 122 59.22 25.80 10.52
C SER A 122 58.15 25.08 11.35
N GLU A 123 58.50 24.72 12.60
CA GLU A 123 57.55 24.08 13.52
C GLU A 123 56.28 24.92 13.80
N GLN A 124 56.42 26.24 13.80
CA GLN A 124 55.31 27.15 13.94
C GLN A 124 54.36 27.06 12.70
N ALA A 125 54.93 27.11 11.51
CA ALA A 125 54.15 27.02 10.25
C ALA A 125 53.45 25.66 10.09
N LYS A 126 54.08 24.55 10.55
CA LYS A 126 53.47 23.23 10.60
C LYS A 126 52.24 23.23 11.54
N ARG A 127 52.37 23.79 12.75
CA ARG A 127 51.26 23.87 13.70
C ARG A 127 50.10 24.69 13.14
N GLU A 128 50.34 25.85 12.58
CA GLU A 128 49.32 26.72 11.99
C GLU A 128 48.54 25.99 10.85
N LYS A 129 49.27 25.34 9.93
CA LYS A 129 48.66 24.56 8.84
C LYS A 129 47.88 23.36 9.39
N SER A 130 48.41 22.62 10.35
CA SER A 130 47.72 21.51 10.98
C SER A 130 46.42 21.95 11.66
N GLU A 131 46.43 23.04 12.40
CA GLU A 131 45.25 23.61 13.04
C GLU A 131 44.19 24.06 12.01
N ALA A 132 44.65 24.67 10.91
CA ALA A 132 43.75 25.05 9.81
C ALA A 132 43.06 23.83 9.15
N ILE A 133 43.82 22.75 8.91
CA ILE A 133 43.28 21.48 8.42
C ILE A 133 42.29 20.90 9.41
N GLN A 134 42.62 20.87 10.70
CA GLN A 134 41.72 20.37 11.74
C GLN A 134 40.41 21.17 11.80
N ARG A 135 40.49 22.52 11.70
CA ARG A 135 39.30 23.36 11.62
C ARG A 135 38.44 23.00 10.43
N LYS A 136 39.01 22.91 9.21
CA LYS A 136 38.30 22.50 7.98
C LYS A 136 37.69 21.11 8.12
N THR A 137 38.39 20.14 8.70
CA THR A 137 37.86 18.79 8.94
C THR A 137 36.63 18.83 9.82
N ARG A 138 36.69 19.58 10.94
CA ARG A 138 35.53 19.74 11.81
C ARG A 138 34.34 20.42 11.10
N ASP A 139 34.62 21.43 10.26
CA ASP A 139 33.59 22.12 9.48
C ASP A 139 32.91 21.20 8.47
N VAL A 140 33.68 20.34 7.78
CA VAL A 140 33.13 19.34 6.84
C VAL A 140 32.21 18.34 7.57
N VAL A 141 32.64 17.83 8.73
CA VAL A 141 31.81 16.94 9.57
C VAL A 141 30.50 17.64 9.97
N ARG A 142 30.60 18.85 10.50
CA ARG A 142 29.43 19.61 10.92
C ARG A 142 28.46 19.88 9.76
N VAL A 143 28.98 20.31 8.60
CA VAL A 143 28.16 20.55 7.40
C VAL A 143 27.46 19.25 6.95
N GLY A 144 28.15 18.11 7.03
CA GLY A 144 27.58 16.80 6.71
C GLY A 144 26.43 16.42 7.65
N GLU A 145 26.63 16.61 8.95
CA GLU A 145 25.59 16.33 9.95
C GLU A 145 24.37 17.26 9.79
N ASP A 146 24.61 18.56 9.57
CA ASP A 146 23.54 19.54 9.35
C ASP A 146 22.77 19.18 8.06
N ALA A 147 23.47 18.84 6.97
CA ALA A 147 22.86 18.44 5.72
C ALA A 147 22.00 17.17 5.87
N ASN A 148 22.44 16.18 6.66
CA ASN A 148 21.66 14.98 6.92
C ASN A 148 20.41 15.30 7.75
N ARG A 149 20.52 16.11 8.81
CA ARG A 149 19.35 16.52 9.62
C ARG A 149 18.32 17.28 8.79
N ASP A 150 18.78 18.21 7.97
CA ASP A 150 17.90 18.97 7.07
C ASP A 150 17.22 18.07 6.04
N PHE A 151 17.95 17.11 5.48
CA PHE A 151 17.39 16.15 4.52
C PHE A 151 16.31 15.28 5.16
N GLU A 152 16.58 14.70 6.33
CA GLU A 152 15.58 13.92 7.06
C GLU A 152 14.34 14.74 7.41
N LYS A 153 14.52 16.01 7.78
CA LYS A 153 13.38 16.91 8.04
C LYS A 153 12.53 17.08 6.78
N ARG A 154 13.15 17.34 5.63
CA ARG A 154 12.43 17.50 4.35
C ARG A 154 11.70 16.23 3.92
N VAL A 155 12.31 15.05 4.12
CA VAL A 155 11.64 13.77 3.86
C VAL A 155 10.39 13.65 4.71
N ARG A 156 10.50 13.88 6.03
CA ARG A 156 9.33 13.80 6.93
C ARG A 156 8.24 14.82 6.59
N GLU A 157 8.62 16.05 6.23
CA GLU A 157 7.66 17.08 5.80
C GLU A 157 6.91 16.66 4.55
N ALA A 158 7.62 16.13 3.55
CA ALA A 158 7.01 15.63 2.31
C ALA A 158 6.08 14.43 2.56
N GLU A 159 6.48 13.48 3.41
CA GLU A 159 5.66 12.33 3.79
C GLU A 159 4.37 12.77 4.49
N VAL A 160 4.46 13.72 5.42
CA VAL A 160 3.29 14.25 6.13
C VAL A 160 2.35 15.01 5.20
N GLU A 161 2.90 15.83 4.30
CA GLU A 161 2.11 16.59 3.32
C GLU A 161 1.34 15.65 2.38
N ILE A 162 2.04 14.73 1.72
CA ILE A 162 1.43 13.76 0.80
C ILE A 162 0.46 12.84 1.56
N GLY A 163 0.81 12.40 2.77
CA GLY A 163 -0.05 11.56 3.60
C GLY A 163 -1.39 12.24 3.92
N ARG A 164 -1.40 13.54 4.23
CA ARG A 164 -2.63 14.31 4.45
C ARG A 164 -3.50 14.38 3.20
N GLU A 165 -2.89 14.61 2.05
CA GLU A 165 -3.61 14.63 0.77
C GLU A 165 -4.23 13.26 0.45
N ILE A 166 -3.48 12.16 0.65
CA ILE A 166 -3.98 10.80 0.45
C ILE A 166 -5.18 10.54 1.35
N VAL A 167 -5.09 10.88 2.65
CA VAL A 167 -6.22 10.73 3.58
C VAL A 167 -7.45 11.49 3.10
N GLY A 168 -7.28 12.71 2.58
CA GLY A 168 -8.39 13.48 1.97
C GLY A 168 -9.03 12.75 0.80
N VAL A 169 -8.22 12.18 -0.10
CA VAL A 169 -8.71 11.41 -1.26
C VAL A 169 -9.41 10.12 -0.82
N VAL A 170 -8.87 9.42 0.19
CA VAL A 170 -9.50 8.21 0.76
C VAL A 170 -10.86 8.52 1.35
N GLN A 171 -10.99 9.64 2.09
CA GLN A 171 -12.28 10.05 2.67
C GLN A 171 -13.33 10.37 1.61
N GLU A 172 -12.96 11.08 0.55
CA GLU A 172 -13.86 11.37 -0.56
C GLU A 172 -14.24 10.08 -1.31
N TYR A 173 -13.26 9.23 -1.63
CA TYR A 173 -13.50 7.96 -2.29
C TYR A 173 -14.44 7.06 -1.46
N GLY A 174 -14.22 7.00 -0.14
CA GLY A 174 -15.06 6.24 0.77
C GLY A 174 -16.52 6.70 0.77
N LYS A 175 -16.75 8.02 0.78
CA LYS A 175 -18.09 8.61 0.68
C LYS A 175 -18.74 8.31 -0.67
N ASP A 176 -18.01 8.55 -1.78
CA ASP A 176 -18.51 8.35 -3.14
C ASP A 176 -18.90 6.90 -3.41
N GLN A 177 -18.13 5.94 -2.88
CA GLN A 177 -18.33 4.51 -3.08
C GLN A 177 -19.18 3.83 -2.00
N GLY A 178 -19.64 4.58 -0.98
CA GLY A 178 -20.49 4.07 0.08
C GLY A 178 -19.79 3.08 1.01
N TYR A 179 -18.51 3.28 1.28
CA TYR A 179 -17.80 2.51 2.31
C TYR A 179 -18.26 2.94 3.70
N THR A 180 -18.50 1.96 4.57
CA THR A 180 -18.84 2.20 5.96
C THR A 180 -17.61 2.56 6.77
N ILE A 181 -16.48 1.88 6.47
CA ILE A 181 -15.18 2.11 7.10
C ILE A 181 -14.06 1.76 6.12
N ILE A 182 -12.98 2.54 6.16
CA ILE A 182 -11.73 2.23 5.47
C ILE A 182 -10.63 2.18 6.54
N LEU A 183 -9.87 1.10 6.55
CA LEU A 183 -8.79 0.84 7.50
C LEU A 183 -7.44 0.93 6.78
N GLU A 184 -6.43 1.41 7.49
CA GLU A 184 -5.06 1.34 7.02
C GLU A 184 -4.52 -0.09 7.11
N ARG A 185 -3.79 -0.53 6.07
CA ARG A 185 -3.23 -1.89 6.01
C ARG A 185 -2.36 -2.24 7.22
N GLY A 186 -1.59 -1.30 7.74
CA GLY A 186 -0.73 -1.50 8.91
C GLY A 186 -1.48 -1.87 10.20
N MET A 187 -2.78 -1.59 10.28
CA MET A 187 -3.64 -1.94 11.41
C MET A 187 -4.36 -3.27 11.24
N VAL A 188 -4.27 -3.88 10.04
CA VAL A 188 -5.05 -5.07 9.69
C VAL A 188 -4.14 -6.29 9.62
N VAL A 189 -4.38 -7.28 10.49
CA VAL A 189 -3.62 -8.53 10.52
C VAL A 189 -3.96 -9.43 9.32
N PHE A 190 -5.24 -9.43 8.91
CA PHE A 190 -5.71 -10.21 7.77
C PHE A 190 -6.83 -9.47 7.03
N GLY A 191 -6.74 -9.44 5.71
CA GLY A 191 -7.77 -8.90 4.83
C GLY A 191 -7.74 -9.62 3.49
N ALA A 192 -8.90 -10.01 2.99
CA ALA A 192 -9.01 -10.61 1.65
C ALA A 192 -8.63 -9.58 0.58
N PRO A 193 -7.99 -10.00 -0.54
CA PRO A 193 -7.61 -9.08 -1.62
C PRO A 193 -8.80 -8.26 -2.18
N ALA A 194 -10.00 -8.79 -2.10
CA ALA A 194 -11.22 -8.13 -2.58
C ALA A 194 -11.61 -6.87 -1.80
N VAL A 195 -11.09 -6.67 -0.59
CA VAL A 195 -11.35 -5.46 0.22
C VAL A 195 -10.22 -4.43 0.11
N ASP A 196 -9.16 -4.75 -0.63
CA ASP A 196 -8.05 -3.84 -0.89
C ASP A 196 -8.43 -2.83 -1.98
N ILE A 197 -8.43 -1.56 -1.62
CA ILE A 197 -8.79 -0.44 -2.50
C ILE A 197 -7.58 0.44 -2.84
N THR A 198 -6.38 0.00 -2.55
CA THR A 198 -5.15 0.79 -2.71
C THR A 198 -4.97 1.25 -4.17
N ALA A 199 -5.18 0.34 -5.13
CA ALA A 199 -5.02 0.65 -6.56
C ALA A 199 -6.02 1.70 -7.07
N GLU A 200 -7.26 1.65 -6.58
CA GLU A 200 -8.31 2.62 -6.91
C GLU A 200 -8.00 3.99 -6.33
N VAL A 201 -7.51 4.03 -5.09
CA VAL A 201 -7.07 5.26 -4.43
C VAL A 201 -5.90 5.89 -5.17
N ILE A 202 -4.90 5.11 -5.62
CA ILE A 202 -3.78 5.61 -6.44
C ILE A 202 -4.32 6.28 -7.71
N LYS A 203 -5.20 5.61 -8.46
CA LYS A 203 -5.79 6.17 -9.67
C LYS A 203 -6.55 7.47 -9.40
N ARG A 204 -7.33 7.51 -8.31
CA ARG A 204 -8.09 8.70 -7.92
C ARG A 204 -7.16 9.84 -7.51
N TYR A 205 -6.10 9.56 -6.76
CA TYR A 205 -5.11 10.53 -6.33
C TYR A 205 -4.39 11.14 -7.54
N ASP A 206 -3.89 10.30 -8.47
CA ASP A 206 -3.21 10.75 -9.68
C ASP A 206 -4.12 11.56 -10.61
N SER A 207 -5.41 11.23 -10.67
CA SER A 207 -6.37 11.98 -11.48
C SER A 207 -6.64 13.40 -10.96
N LYS A 208 -6.47 13.63 -9.66
CA LYS A 208 -6.64 14.96 -9.03
C LYS A 208 -5.42 15.87 -9.16
N GLN A 209 -4.27 15.30 -9.48
CA GLN A 209 -3.03 16.05 -9.63
C GLN A 209 -2.82 16.59 -11.06
N LYS A 210 -3.74 16.29 -11.97
CA LYS A 210 -3.78 16.85 -13.33
C LYS A 210 -4.55 18.15 -13.38
#